data_9d18d149276ce449578f699435e7f4fd
#
_entry.id   9d18d149276ce449578f699435e7f4fd
#
_cell.length_a   1.000
_cell.length_b   1.000
_cell.length_c   1.000
_cell.angle_alpha   90.00
_cell.angle_beta   90.00
_cell.angle_gamma   90.00
#
_symmetry.space_group_name_H-M   'P 1'
#
loop_
_entity.id
_entity.type
_entity.pdbx_description
1 polymer ?
#
loop_
_entity_poly.entity_id
_entity_poly.type
_entity_poly.pdbx_seq_one_letter_code
_entity_poly.pdbx_strand_id
1 'polypeptide(L)'
;AQEKFRAVDVGKFQENSYFVYVAAFGAFTEVSWNTPQKTKNALGHNAYILEGIRQVGNLKPYQVRFSFGDEEIAGECIYAMVYNSFSVGGMKNISGQNVELDDGKLNLMIVYRPDNAVDFSVMLADLVTKNPNSKFIANYEISDLTVESDSDIDWVLDGEYGGSHKKVHIQAMPKAMNIAVPAETIPQEK
;
A
#
# COMPACT_ATOMS: atom_id res chain seq x y z
N ALA A 1 6.85 -22.75 -25.16
CA ALA A 1 6.06 -21.55 -24.90
C ALA A 1 6.94 -20.35 -25.19
N GLN A 2 6.51 -19.43 -26.06
CA GLN A 2 7.21 -18.15 -26.21
C GLN A 2 6.98 -17.33 -24.93
N GLU A 3 8.05 -17.05 -24.21
CA GLU A 3 8.01 -16.13 -23.09
C GLU A 3 7.75 -14.72 -23.65
N LYS A 4 6.71 -14.07 -23.15
CA LYS A 4 6.45 -12.66 -23.42
C LYS A 4 6.84 -11.87 -22.18
N PHE A 5 7.40 -10.69 -22.38
CA PHE A 5 7.77 -9.76 -21.32
C PHE A 5 6.84 -8.55 -21.35
N ARG A 6 6.48 -8.07 -20.18
CA ARG A 6 5.79 -6.79 -19.98
C ARG A 6 6.67 -5.89 -19.15
N ALA A 7 6.92 -4.67 -19.65
CA ALA A 7 7.56 -3.64 -18.86
C ALA A 7 6.57 -3.15 -17.77
N VAL A 8 7.08 -2.93 -16.56
CA VAL A 8 6.30 -2.42 -15.44
C VAL A 8 7.08 -1.32 -14.72
N ASP A 9 6.34 -0.43 -14.07
CA ASP A 9 6.89 0.62 -13.25
C ASP A 9 7.37 0.06 -11.92
N VAL A 10 8.42 0.68 -11.38
CA VAL A 10 9.04 0.31 -10.09
C VAL A 10 9.02 1.52 -9.19
N GLY A 11 8.72 1.35 -7.92
CA GLY A 11 8.86 2.40 -6.92
C GLY A 11 10.31 2.50 -6.46
N LYS A 12 10.93 3.67 -6.61
CA LYS A 12 12.20 4.01 -5.97
C LYS A 12 11.90 4.56 -4.58
N PHE A 13 12.48 3.98 -3.56
CA PHE A 13 12.34 4.37 -2.15
C PHE A 13 13.67 4.92 -1.66
N GLN A 14 13.72 6.20 -1.33
CA GLN A 14 14.95 6.91 -1.01
C GLN A 14 15.98 6.79 -2.14
N GLU A 15 17.28 6.85 -1.83
CA GLU A 15 18.33 6.85 -2.85
C GLU A 15 18.61 5.46 -3.46
N ASN A 16 18.54 4.39 -2.63
CA ASN A 16 19.13 3.09 -2.97
C ASN A 16 18.20 1.89 -2.79
N SER A 17 16.92 2.10 -2.44
CA SER A 17 15.96 1.02 -2.27
C SER A 17 14.87 1.08 -3.33
N TYR A 18 14.31 -0.07 -3.66
CA TYR A 18 13.25 -0.21 -4.67
C TYR A 18 12.20 -1.19 -4.18
N PHE A 19 10.98 -1.02 -4.68
CA PHE A 19 9.91 -1.98 -4.50
C PHE A 19 9.15 -2.15 -5.82
N VAL A 20 8.70 -3.35 -6.08
CA VAL A 20 7.94 -3.71 -7.30
C VAL A 20 6.46 -3.84 -7.00
N TYR A 21 6.15 -4.18 -5.77
CA TYR A 21 4.82 -4.53 -5.32
C TYR A 21 4.23 -3.46 -4.39
N VAL A 22 4.84 -3.25 -3.21
CA VAL A 22 4.31 -2.33 -2.20
C VAL A 22 5.39 -1.81 -1.25
N ALA A 23 5.31 -0.52 -0.94
CA ALA A 23 5.95 0.11 0.20
C ALA A 23 4.86 0.54 1.18
N ALA A 24 4.93 0.13 2.45
CA ALA A 24 3.88 0.39 3.42
C ALA A 24 4.44 0.65 4.82
N PHE A 25 3.64 1.35 5.64
CA PHE A 25 3.90 1.51 7.06
C PHE A 25 2.61 1.46 7.89
N GLY A 26 2.76 1.26 9.19
CA GLY A 26 1.67 1.32 10.17
C GLY A 26 1.01 -0.02 10.43
N ALA A 27 -0.29 -0.01 10.72
CA ALA A 27 -1.05 -1.19 11.06
C ALA A 27 -0.88 -2.30 10.02
N PHE A 28 -0.76 -3.54 10.47
CA PHE A 28 -0.56 -4.74 9.63
C PHE A 28 0.85 -4.95 9.05
N THR A 29 1.75 -3.98 9.09
CA THR A 29 3.12 -4.18 8.62
C THR A 29 3.95 -5.02 9.58
N GLU A 30 3.81 -4.84 10.90
CA GLU A 30 4.50 -5.64 11.93
C GLU A 30 4.13 -7.14 11.86
N VAL A 31 2.92 -7.47 11.44
CA VAL A 31 2.47 -8.85 11.24
C VAL A 31 3.17 -9.49 10.04
N SER A 32 3.63 -8.70 9.08
CA SER A 32 4.24 -9.19 7.84
C SER A 32 5.59 -9.87 8.08
N TRP A 33 6.43 -9.35 8.96
CA TRP A 33 7.79 -9.86 9.18
C TRP A 33 7.99 -10.57 10.53
N ASN A 34 7.14 -10.34 11.54
CA ASN A 34 7.22 -11.01 12.84
C ASN A 34 6.40 -12.32 12.95
N THR A 35 5.56 -12.66 11.99
CA THR A 35 4.70 -13.83 12.07
C THR A 35 5.31 -15.02 11.34
N PRO A 36 5.55 -16.17 12.01
CA PRO A 36 5.99 -17.41 11.35
C PRO A 36 5.03 -17.81 10.23
N GLN A 37 5.56 -18.21 9.09
CA GLN A 37 4.80 -18.57 7.88
C GLN A 37 3.72 -19.66 8.13
N LYS A 38 3.89 -20.51 9.15
CA LYS A 38 2.91 -21.53 9.54
C LYS A 38 1.59 -20.95 10.09
N THR A 39 1.64 -19.78 10.71
CA THR A 39 0.45 -19.12 11.27
C THR A 39 -0.34 -18.37 10.18
N LYS A 40 0.33 -17.91 9.13
CA LYS A 40 -0.30 -17.25 7.97
C LYS A 40 -1.26 -18.19 7.21
N ASN A 41 -1.00 -19.49 7.21
CA ASN A 41 -1.79 -20.49 6.47
C ASN A 41 -2.96 -21.09 7.28
N ALA A 42 -2.96 -20.93 8.61
CA ALA A 42 -3.96 -21.57 9.49
C ALA A 42 -5.16 -20.67 9.80
N LEU A 43 -5.01 -19.36 9.66
CA LEU A 43 -6.04 -18.37 9.97
C LEU A 43 -6.54 -17.77 8.64
N GLY A 44 -7.68 -18.21 8.15
CA GLY A 44 -8.30 -17.65 6.94
C GLY A 44 -8.52 -16.11 7.04
N HIS A 45 -8.79 -15.47 5.91
CA HIS A 45 -8.94 -14.02 5.72
C HIS A 45 -9.78 -13.31 6.82
N ASN A 46 -10.84 -13.97 7.31
CA ASN A 46 -11.71 -13.44 8.37
C ASN A 46 -11.05 -13.36 9.75
N ALA A 47 -10.06 -14.17 10.04
CA ALA A 47 -9.35 -14.13 11.32
C ALA A 47 -8.35 -12.99 11.40
N TYR A 48 -7.79 -12.54 10.27
CA TYR A 48 -6.98 -11.33 10.16
C TYR A 48 -7.78 -10.06 10.50
N ILE A 49 -9.02 -10.01 10.00
CA ILE A 49 -9.94 -8.90 10.29
C ILE A 49 -10.32 -8.89 11.78
N LEU A 50 -10.61 -10.06 12.37
CA LEU A 50 -10.96 -10.18 13.79
C LEU A 50 -9.78 -9.84 14.73
N GLU A 51 -8.56 -10.21 14.35
CA GLU A 51 -7.36 -9.83 15.11
C GLU A 51 -7.09 -8.33 15.00
N GLY A 52 -7.26 -7.74 13.81
CA GLY A 52 -7.23 -6.28 13.62
C GLY A 52 -8.25 -5.56 14.49
N ILE A 53 -9.48 -6.08 14.61
CA ILE A 53 -10.54 -5.51 15.45
C ILE A 53 -10.14 -5.54 16.94
N ARG A 54 -9.49 -6.59 17.42
CA ARG A 54 -9.01 -6.68 18.80
C ARG A 54 -7.89 -5.69 19.12
N GLN A 55 -7.11 -5.31 18.11
CA GLN A 55 -5.97 -4.41 18.27
C GLN A 55 -6.31 -2.94 18.05
N VAL A 56 -7.57 -2.58 17.74
CA VAL A 56 -7.99 -1.18 17.49
C VAL A 56 -7.56 -0.22 18.59
N GLY A 57 -7.64 -0.64 19.86
CA GLY A 57 -7.19 0.17 20.99
C GLY A 57 -5.67 0.36 21.09
N ASN A 58 -4.90 -0.45 20.35
CA ASN A 58 -3.43 -0.45 20.32
C ASN A 58 -2.84 0.06 19.03
N LEU A 59 -3.68 0.48 18.04
CA LEU A 59 -3.19 1.04 16.79
C LEU A 59 -2.46 2.36 17.08
N LYS A 60 -1.15 2.37 16.84
CA LYS A 60 -0.33 3.58 16.96
C LYS A 60 -0.65 4.50 15.78
N PRO A 61 -1.23 5.67 16.01
CA PRO A 61 -1.38 6.65 14.94
C PRO A 61 -0.05 7.35 14.69
N TYR A 62 0.11 7.81 13.45
CA TYR A 62 1.24 8.63 13.02
C TYR A 62 0.71 9.96 12.54
N GLN A 63 1.30 11.06 13.00
CA GLN A 63 1.11 12.39 12.39
C GLN A 63 1.97 12.44 11.15
N VAL A 64 1.34 12.49 9.99
CA VAL A 64 2.03 12.38 8.70
C VAL A 64 1.57 13.46 7.76
N ARG A 65 2.53 13.96 6.99
CA ARG A 65 2.32 14.85 5.85
C ARG A 65 2.75 14.14 4.57
N PHE A 66 1.86 14.13 3.60
CA PHE A 66 2.08 13.61 2.25
C PHE A 66 2.09 14.78 1.29
N SER A 67 3.17 14.94 0.50
CA SER A 67 3.32 16.00 -0.49
C SER A 67 3.60 15.39 -1.85
N PHE A 68 2.76 15.68 -2.85
CA PHE A 68 2.87 15.16 -4.22
C PHE A 68 2.24 16.16 -5.21
N GLY A 69 2.93 16.42 -6.32
CA GLY A 69 2.53 17.50 -7.23
C GLY A 69 2.40 18.84 -6.49
N ASP A 70 1.26 19.50 -6.64
CA ASP A 70 0.91 20.72 -5.93
C ASP A 70 0.03 20.45 -4.68
N GLU A 71 -0.19 19.19 -4.32
CA GLU A 71 -1.03 18.78 -3.20
C GLU A 71 -0.20 18.49 -1.95
N GLU A 72 -0.75 18.91 -0.81
CA GLU A 72 -0.25 18.58 0.52
C GLU A 72 -1.41 18.11 1.40
N ILE A 73 -1.26 16.94 1.99
CA ILE A 73 -2.25 16.33 2.87
C ILE A 73 -1.57 16.00 4.20
N ALA A 74 -2.14 16.45 5.31
CA ALA A 74 -1.64 16.14 6.63
C ALA A 74 -2.75 15.59 7.52
N GLY A 75 -2.41 14.66 8.41
CA GLY A 75 -3.36 14.09 9.35
C GLY A 75 -2.83 12.91 10.14
N GLU A 76 -3.65 12.44 11.07
CA GLU A 76 -3.42 11.19 11.79
C GLU A 76 -3.80 10.00 10.92
N CYS A 77 -2.84 9.19 10.54
CA CYS A 77 -3.10 7.92 9.87
C CYS A 77 -2.60 6.73 10.69
N ILE A 78 -3.24 5.59 10.50
CA ILE A 78 -2.84 4.32 11.11
C ILE A 78 -2.12 3.41 10.14
N TYR A 79 -2.27 3.66 8.85
CA TYR A 79 -1.68 2.88 7.78
C TYR A 79 -1.57 3.72 6.51
N ALA A 80 -0.49 3.56 5.78
CA ALA A 80 -0.42 4.01 4.39
C ALA A 80 0.42 3.04 3.57
N MET A 81 0.10 2.96 2.27
CA MET A 81 0.87 2.18 1.31
C MET A 81 0.97 2.89 -0.04
N VAL A 82 2.13 2.72 -0.66
CA VAL A 82 2.36 3.05 -2.07
C VAL A 82 2.58 1.73 -2.81
N TYR A 83 1.85 1.51 -3.89
CA TYR A 83 1.87 0.21 -4.56
C TYR A 83 1.69 0.33 -6.08
N ASN A 84 2.19 -0.67 -6.79
CA ASN A 84 1.98 -0.87 -8.22
C ASN A 84 1.52 -2.32 -8.46
N SER A 85 0.27 -2.62 -8.11
CA SER A 85 -0.26 -3.97 -8.19
C SER A 85 -1.77 -4.02 -8.29
N PHE A 86 -2.30 -4.99 -9.02
CA PHE A 86 -3.74 -5.27 -9.08
C PHE A 86 -4.34 -5.84 -7.78
N SER A 87 -3.48 -6.31 -6.87
CA SER A 87 -3.94 -6.83 -5.58
C SER A 87 -2.88 -6.62 -4.52
N VAL A 88 -3.29 -6.24 -3.32
CA VAL A 88 -2.42 -6.10 -2.15
C VAL A 88 -2.99 -6.90 -0.99
N GLY A 89 -2.16 -7.70 -0.33
CA GLY A 89 -2.57 -8.54 0.79
C GLY A 89 -3.69 -9.54 0.46
N GLY A 90 -3.78 -9.99 -0.80
CA GLY A 90 -4.84 -10.89 -1.28
C GLY A 90 -6.16 -10.19 -1.66
N MET A 91 -6.27 -8.89 -1.46
CA MET A 91 -7.43 -8.09 -1.89
C MET A 91 -7.20 -7.53 -3.29
N LYS A 92 -8.00 -7.96 -4.25
CA LYS A 92 -7.97 -7.44 -5.62
C LYS A 92 -8.58 -6.05 -5.68
N ASN A 93 -7.95 -5.16 -6.45
CA ASN A 93 -8.42 -3.79 -6.70
C ASN A 93 -8.81 -3.08 -5.39
N ILE A 94 -7.87 -3.02 -4.43
CA ILE A 94 -8.13 -2.54 -3.06
C ILE A 94 -8.60 -1.08 -3.02
N SER A 95 -8.15 -0.24 -3.96
CA SER A 95 -8.56 1.17 -4.05
C SER A 95 -9.90 1.38 -4.74
N GLY A 96 -10.43 0.36 -5.44
CA GLY A 96 -11.57 0.53 -6.33
C GLY A 96 -11.23 1.21 -7.66
N GLN A 97 -9.99 1.64 -7.86
CA GLN A 97 -9.51 2.30 -9.08
C GLN A 97 -8.85 1.29 -10.03
N ASN A 98 -8.80 1.60 -11.31
CA ASN A 98 -8.01 0.81 -12.24
C ASN A 98 -6.53 1.11 -12.02
N VAL A 99 -5.77 0.08 -11.68
CA VAL A 99 -4.32 0.15 -11.58
C VAL A 99 -3.72 -0.16 -12.95
N GLU A 100 -2.89 0.71 -13.46
CA GLU A 100 -2.04 0.46 -14.63
C GLU A 100 -0.60 0.26 -14.16
N LEU A 101 0.08 -0.79 -14.66
CA LEU A 101 1.40 -1.15 -14.14
C LEU A 101 2.55 -0.44 -14.86
N ASP A 102 2.27 0.32 -15.92
CA ASP A 102 3.25 0.86 -16.88
C ASP A 102 2.90 2.27 -17.40
N ASP A 103 2.12 3.03 -16.61
CA ASP A 103 1.69 4.41 -16.93
C ASP A 103 2.58 5.50 -16.32
N GLY A 104 3.64 5.12 -15.61
CA GLY A 104 4.57 6.03 -14.93
C GLY A 104 4.05 6.55 -13.59
N LYS A 105 3.03 5.90 -13.03
CA LYS A 105 2.46 6.26 -11.74
C LYS A 105 2.45 5.10 -10.76
N LEU A 106 2.33 5.43 -9.50
CA LEU A 106 2.08 4.52 -8.39
C LEU A 106 0.77 4.92 -7.71
N ASN A 107 0.18 4.01 -6.97
CA ASN A 107 -1.03 4.27 -6.22
C ASN A 107 -0.70 4.49 -4.75
N LEU A 108 -1.19 5.57 -4.16
CA LEU A 108 -1.11 5.87 -2.73
C LEU A 108 -2.48 5.61 -2.08
N MET A 109 -2.51 4.77 -1.05
CA MET A 109 -3.65 4.63 -0.16
C MET A 109 -3.27 5.11 1.23
N ILE A 110 -4.12 5.95 1.83
CA ILE A 110 -3.98 6.44 3.21
C ILE A 110 -5.21 5.96 3.99
N VAL A 111 -4.98 5.38 5.16
CA VAL A 111 -6.04 5.00 6.11
C VAL A 111 -5.91 5.87 7.36
N TYR A 112 -6.87 6.76 7.54
CA TYR A 112 -6.93 7.67 8.67
C TYR A 112 -7.37 6.95 9.94
N ARG A 113 -7.00 7.52 11.08
CA ARG A 113 -7.35 6.98 12.39
C ARG A 113 -8.87 7.05 12.62
N PRO A 114 -9.54 5.95 12.96
CA PRO A 114 -10.89 5.98 13.47
C PRO A 114 -10.91 6.39 14.95
N ASP A 115 -11.87 7.21 15.36
CA ASP A 115 -11.94 7.74 16.71
C ASP A 115 -12.45 6.72 17.74
N ASN A 116 -13.25 5.75 17.29
CA ASN A 116 -13.92 4.77 18.15
C ASN A 116 -14.22 3.46 17.40
N ALA A 117 -14.75 2.47 18.10
CA ALA A 117 -15.05 1.15 17.53
C ALA A 117 -16.14 1.18 16.42
N VAL A 118 -17.07 2.14 16.47
CA VAL A 118 -18.09 2.30 15.43
C VAL A 118 -17.42 2.82 14.15
N ASP A 119 -16.62 3.86 14.26
CA ASP A 119 -15.85 4.42 13.14
C ASP A 119 -14.91 3.39 12.53
N PHE A 120 -14.28 2.55 13.37
CA PHE A 120 -13.46 1.44 12.90
C PHE A 120 -14.27 0.43 12.07
N SER A 121 -15.47 0.08 12.54
CA SER A 121 -16.35 -0.82 11.80
C SER A 121 -16.79 -0.22 10.46
N VAL A 122 -17.05 1.09 10.41
CA VAL A 122 -17.35 1.81 9.17
C VAL A 122 -16.14 1.80 8.24
N MET A 123 -14.95 2.11 8.74
CA MET A 123 -13.70 2.06 7.98
C MET A 123 -13.47 0.67 7.34
N LEU A 124 -13.69 -0.41 8.10
CA LEU A 124 -13.57 -1.78 7.56
C LEU A 124 -14.62 -2.06 6.48
N ALA A 125 -15.86 -1.62 6.69
CA ALA A 125 -16.92 -1.76 5.69
C ALA A 125 -16.56 -0.99 4.42
N ASP A 126 -16.06 0.24 4.54
CA ASP A 126 -15.60 1.06 3.42
C ASP A 126 -14.47 0.39 2.65
N LEU A 127 -13.51 -0.22 3.36
CA LEU A 127 -12.41 -0.95 2.72
C LEU A 127 -12.92 -2.17 1.92
N VAL A 128 -13.85 -2.94 2.48
CA VAL A 128 -14.42 -4.13 1.81
C VAL A 128 -15.28 -3.73 0.62
N THR A 129 -16.10 -2.68 0.77
CA THR A 129 -17.00 -2.20 -0.29
C THR A 129 -16.30 -1.28 -1.29
N LYS A 130 -15.03 -0.89 -1.01
CA LYS A 130 -14.24 0.07 -1.81
C LYS A 130 -14.99 1.39 -1.98
N ASN A 131 -15.54 1.89 -0.89
CA ASN A 131 -16.33 3.11 -0.88
C ASN A 131 -15.47 4.32 -1.31
N PRO A 132 -15.72 4.95 -2.48
CA PRO A 132 -14.91 6.07 -2.96
C PRO A 132 -15.11 7.35 -2.15
N ASN A 133 -16.16 7.41 -1.33
CA ASN A 133 -16.48 8.56 -0.47
C ASN A 133 -16.19 8.27 1.00
N SER A 134 -15.29 7.34 1.29
CA SER A 134 -14.89 7.05 2.67
C SER A 134 -14.21 8.26 3.30
N LYS A 135 -14.60 8.59 4.53
CA LYS A 135 -13.87 9.59 5.33
C LYS A 135 -12.59 9.05 5.95
N PHE A 136 -12.39 7.72 5.91
CA PHE A 136 -11.25 7.05 6.51
C PHE A 136 -10.22 6.56 5.51
N ILE A 137 -10.55 6.50 4.23
CA ILE A 137 -9.67 5.94 3.20
C ILE A 137 -9.58 6.93 2.07
N ALA A 138 -8.36 7.37 1.77
CA ALA A 138 -8.06 8.22 0.62
C ALA A 138 -7.14 7.47 -0.34
N ASN A 139 -7.37 7.65 -1.65
CA ASN A 139 -6.59 7.02 -2.71
C ASN A 139 -6.17 8.08 -3.73
N TYR A 140 -4.90 8.05 -4.12
CA TYR A 140 -4.30 8.99 -5.08
C TYR A 140 -3.41 8.24 -6.06
N GLU A 141 -3.23 8.80 -7.25
CA GLU A 141 -2.18 8.43 -8.18
C GLU A 141 -1.03 9.42 -8.04
N ILE A 142 0.19 8.91 -7.94
CA ILE A 142 1.38 9.71 -7.71
C ILE A 142 2.53 9.28 -8.63
N SER A 143 3.37 10.21 -9.05
CA SER A 143 4.66 9.91 -9.71
C SER A 143 5.85 10.25 -8.81
N ASP A 144 5.65 11.17 -7.87
CA ASP A 144 6.63 11.62 -6.88
C ASP A 144 5.90 11.91 -5.57
N LEU A 145 6.43 11.45 -4.45
CA LEU A 145 5.82 11.59 -3.13
C LEU A 145 6.89 11.83 -2.07
N THR A 146 6.69 12.85 -1.27
CA THR A 146 7.41 13.01 0.00
C THR A 146 6.46 12.71 1.16
N VAL A 147 6.92 11.87 2.09
CA VAL A 147 6.21 11.54 3.34
C VAL A 147 7.05 12.03 4.51
N GLU A 148 6.49 12.88 5.35
CA GLU A 148 7.15 13.41 6.55
C GLU A 148 6.32 13.10 7.79
N SER A 149 6.99 12.76 8.90
CA SER A 149 6.35 12.49 10.19
C SER A 149 7.13 13.06 11.37
N ASP A 150 6.43 13.28 12.49
CA ASP A 150 7.04 13.80 13.72
C ASP A 150 7.93 12.75 14.41
N SER A 151 7.68 11.46 14.17
CA SER A 151 8.43 10.32 14.72
C SER A 151 8.96 9.41 13.63
N ASP A 152 9.96 8.61 13.96
CA ASP A 152 10.42 7.56 13.06
C ASP A 152 9.30 6.55 12.80
N ILE A 153 9.14 6.19 11.53
CA ILE A 153 8.16 5.22 11.03
C ILE A 153 8.92 4.05 10.40
N ASP A 154 8.60 2.84 10.84
CA ASP A 154 9.12 1.62 10.25
C ASP A 154 8.39 1.29 8.95
N TRP A 155 9.15 1.17 7.87
CA TRP A 155 8.64 0.85 6.54
C TRP A 155 8.88 -0.62 6.19
N VAL A 156 7.98 -1.14 5.37
CA VAL A 156 8.10 -2.47 4.75
C VAL A 156 8.07 -2.30 3.24
N LEU A 157 9.04 -2.89 2.54
CA LEU A 157 9.17 -2.88 1.09
C LEU A 157 9.04 -4.32 0.60
N ASP A 158 8.03 -4.64 -0.19
CA ASP A 158 7.77 -5.97 -0.75
C ASP A 158 7.77 -7.11 0.30
N GLY A 159 7.44 -6.78 1.56
CA GLY A 159 7.39 -7.72 2.67
C GLY A 159 8.65 -7.78 3.54
N GLU A 160 9.70 -7.05 3.18
CA GLU A 160 10.97 -6.95 3.93
C GLU A 160 11.08 -5.61 4.66
N TYR A 161 11.90 -5.54 5.72
CA TYR A 161 12.13 -4.31 6.47
C TYR A 161 12.83 -3.25 5.63
N GLY A 162 12.18 -2.12 5.44
CA GLY A 162 12.63 -0.99 4.62
C GLY A 162 13.35 0.13 5.38
N GLY A 163 13.55 -0.05 6.69
CA GLY A 163 14.18 0.97 7.55
C GLY A 163 13.17 1.83 8.31
N SER A 164 13.70 2.63 9.26
CA SER A 164 12.94 3.54 10.12
C SER A 164 13.29 4.97 9.74
N HIS A 165 12.28 5.77 9.35
CA HIS A 165 12.50 7.09 8.75
C HIS A 165 11.45 8.10 9.22
N LYS A 166 11.88 9.36 9.44
CA LYS A 166 10.98 10.52 9.63
C LYS A 166 10.58 11.16 8.32
N LYS A 167 11.44 11.02 7.31
CA LYS A 167 11.21 11.57 5.98
C LYS A 167 11.57 10.52 4.94
N VAL A 168 10.65 10.28 4.03
CA VAL A 168 10.80 9.34 2.91
C VAL A 168 10.45 10.05 1.61
N HIS A 169 11.27 9.81 0.58
CA HIS A 169 10.96 10.20 -0.79
C HIS A 169 10.74 8.93 -1.62
N ILE A 170 9.62 8.90 -2.34
CA ILE A 170 9.22 7.80 -3.24
C ILE A 170 9.00 8.37 -4.62
N GLN A 171 9.56 7.72 -5.64
CA GLN A 171 9.44 8.14 -7.03
C GLN A 171 9.05 6.95 -7.91
N ALA A 172 8.10 7.14 -8.82
CA ALA A 172 7.81 6.19 -9.88
C ALA A 172 8.97 6.16 -10.89
N MET A 173 9.44 4.96 -11.20
CA MET A 173 10.44 4.71 -12.24
C MET A 173 9.72 4.02 -13.40
N PRO A 174 9.36 4.75 -14.47
CA PRO A 174 8.54 4.20 -15.54
C PRO A 174 9.23 3.05 -16.26
N LYS A 175 8.52 1.93 -16.43
CA LYS A 175 8.95 0.76 -17.22
C LYS A 175 10.35 0.25 -16.86
N ALA A 176 10.73 0.39 -15.58
CA ALA A 176 12.09 0.10 -15.12
C ALA A 176 12.38 -1.40 -15.01
N MET A 177 11.37 -2.26 -15.03
CA MET A 177 11.54 -3.71 -14.94
C MET A 177 10.68 -4.45 -15.95
N ASN A 178 11.24 -5.55 -16.50
CA ASN A 178 10.51 -6.48 -17.33
C ASN A 178 10.12 -7.73 -16.55
N ILE A 179 8.83 -8.06 -16.54
CA ILE A 179 8.31 -9.30 -15.96
C ILE A 179 7.88 -10.28 -17.03
N ALA A 180 8.18 -11.57 -16.84
CA ALA A 180 7.68 -12.62 -17.70
C ALA A 180 6.19 -12.83 -17.44
N VAL A 181 5.38 -12.82 -18.49
CA VAL A 181 3.94 -13.01 -18.41
C VAL A 181 3.47 -14.12 -19.35
N PRO A 182 2.39 -14.84 -19.02
CA PRO A 182 1.78 -15.79 -19.93
C PRO A 182 1.38 -15.09 -21.25
N ALA A 183 1.55 -15.77 -22.36
CA ALA A 183 1.27 -15.21 -23.70
C ALA A 183 -0.16 -14.70 -23.89
N GLU A 184 -1.11 -15.19 -23.09
CA GLU A 184 -2.54 -14.86 -23.12
C GLU A 184 -2.88 -13.55 -22.35
N THR A 185 -1.93 -13.02 -21.57
CA THR A 185 -2.17 -11.89 -20.65
C THR A 185 -1.91 -10.52 -21.31
N ILE A 186 -1.32 -10.48 -22.50
CA ILE A 186 -1.08 -9.23 -23.22
C ILE A 186 -2.23 -8.99 -24.20
N PRO A 187 -3.00 -7.87 -24.04
CA PRO A 187 -3.95 -7.47 -25.07
C PRO A 187 -3.25 -7.37 -26.42
N GLN A 188 -3.80 -7.99 -27.46
CA GLN A 188 -3.31 -7.76 -28.81
C GLN A 188 -3.67 -6.33 -29.17
N GLU A 189 -2.67 -5.48 -29.42
CA GLU A 189 -2.89 -4.18 -30.03
C GLU A 189 -3.67 -4.37 -31.33
N LYS A 190 -4.85 -3.72 -31.43
CA LYS A 190 -5.66 -3.67 -32.63
C LYS A 190 -5.21 -2.53 -33.51
#